data_72b21041ae7c7c4b39b92d809c648a5e
#
_entry.id   72b21041ae7c7c4b39b92d809c648a5e
#
_cell.length_a   1.000
_cell.length_b   1.000
_cell.length_c   1.000
_cell.angle_alpha   90.00
_cell.angle_beta   90.00
_cell.angle_gamma   90.00
#
_symmetry.space_group_name_H-M   'P 1'
#
loop_
_entity.id
_entity.type
_entity.pdbx_description
1 polymer ?
#
loop_
_entity_poly.entity_id
_entity_poly.type
_entity_poly.pdbx_seq_one_letter_code
_entity_poly.pdbx_strand_id
1 'polypeptide(L)'
;MLSKIFSKPVNRANTVVCCFVALSVIFSCYLLYYGAVFYGVNEKGDSLKESIAKKEERAATIEGSITDSNGDVITYAEEPGVSAKCMHKSYGQLVGFNNAVYGKYGLRGKYEDYLMKGDKTHHGATIRLTTVNRIQNLAYEEIKGKQGCVVVLENATGRILALATSYPRVEMDVNNLSSNWNEMNSSENDGFLIQNWRKALAPGSTMKPVTATLIYDEGLADTVYNDTGTEKIGSHAFRNAGHAINGKIKLDKAIVKSCNTYFAHMSNEMGAFKLQQRAEDFCIGSDLELDFCHLHSEHNLMTSSAEEAAAAGFGQGRLLLTPVNIAMIGEAIANGGELKKPYIIDSISSSEKTLYQGKTEVLGTACSKESAAYVSNAMKQAAISYGVEKKLGIHAKTGTAQVDSAYRASFVSFNDKYTVCIVENNTQKAGKSLAGSAVRIFRELSKLSK
;
A
#
# COMPACT_ATOMS: atom_id res chain seq x y z
N MET A 1 -68.34 -21.78 6.50
CA MET A 1 -67.92 -23.17 6.63
C MET A 1 -66.83 -23.38 7.71
N LEU A 2 -65.98 -22.43 7.98
CA LEU A 2 -64.93 -22.49 9.04
C LEU A 2 -65.49 -22.48 10.49
N SER A 3 -66.66 -21.86 10.75
CA SER A 3 -67.24 -21.74 12.10
C SER A 3 -67.80 -23.05 12.70
N LYS A 4 -68.07 -24.05 11.87
CA LYS A 4 -68.58 -25.38 12.35
C LYS A 4 -67.44 -26.33 12.77
N ILE A 5 -66.21 -26.11 12.37
CA ILE A 5 -65.07 -26.96 12.70
C ILE A 5 -64.60 -26.74 14.15
N PHE A 6 -64.88 -25.56 14.73
CA PHE A 6 -64.44 -25.16 16.07
C PHE A 6 -65.44 -25.36 17.20
N SER A 7 -66.61 -26.03 16.93
CA SER A 7 -67.73 -26.09 17.89
C SER A 7 -67.66 -27.19 18.95
N LYS A 8 -66.83 -28.22 18.83
CA LYS A 8 -66.67 -29.30 19.81
C LYS A 8 -65.26 -29.33 20.44
N PRO A 9 -65.11 -29.54 21.77
CA PRO A 9 -63.81 -29.51 22.45
C PRO A 9 -62.80 -30.52 21.87
N VAL A 10 -63.25 -31.73 21.46
CA VAL A 10 -62.41 -32.76 20.84
C VAL A 10 -61.85 -32.33 19.45
N ASN A 11 -62.69 -31.62 18.67
CA ASN A 11 -62.26 -31.09 17.37
C ASN A 11 -61.23 -29.96 17.50
N ARG A 12 -61.36 -29.15 18.57
CA ARG A 12 -60.38 -28.07 18.86
C ARG A 12 -59.02 -28.66 19.22
N ALA A 13 -58.96 -29.67 20.07
CA ALA A 13 -57.73 -30.36 20.44
C ALA A 13 -57.04 -31.01 19.20
N ASN A 14 -57.80 -31.71 18.36
CA ASN A 14 -57.25 -32.33 17.13
C ASN A 14 -56.79 -31.24 16.13
N THR A 15 -57.51 -30.13 16.01
CA THR A 15 -57.12 -29.01 15.15
C THR A 15 -55.79 -28.39 15.63
N VAL A 16 -55.66 -28.17 16.97
CA VAL A 16 -54.41 -27.67 17.56
C VAL A 16 -53.23 -28.62 17.30
N VAL A 17 -53.42 -29.91 17.50
CA VAL A 17 -52.40 -30.94 17.22
C VAL A 17 -52.04 -30.93 15.74
N CYS A 18 -53.00 -30.87 14.82
CA CYS A 18 -52.74 -30.78 13.38
C CYS A 18 -51.95 -29.50 13.00
N CYS A 19 -52.31 -28.37 13.61
CA CYS A 19 -51.57 -27.14 13.40
C CYS A 19 -50.12 -27.20 13.94
N PHE A 20 -49.91 -27.83 15.11
CA PHE A 20 -48.57 -28.07 15.65
C PHE A 20 -47.72 -28.97 14.76
N VAL A 21 -48.31 -30.05 14.29
CA VAL A 21 -47.62 -30.98 13.37
C VAL A 21 -47.28 -30.27 12.05
N ALA A 22 -48.23 -29.52 11.49
CA ALA A 22 -47.96 -28.76 10.27
C ALA A 22 -46.88 -27.70 10.44
N LEU A 23 -46.88 -26.97 11.56
CA LEU A 23 -45.82 -26.01 11.92
C LEU A 23 -44.49 -26.68 12.12
N SER A 24 -44.44 -27.84 12.77
CA SER A 24 -43.20 -28.64 12.96
C SER A 24 -42.64 -29.12 11.64
N VAL A 25 -43.50 -29.57 10.72
CA VAL A 25 -43.07 -30.00 9.35
C VAL A 25 -42.57 -28.79 8.56
N ILE A 26 -43.29 -27.65 8.59
CA ILE A 26 -42.84 -26.44 7.92
C ILE A 26 -41.50 -25.92 8.49
N PHE A 27 -41.34 -25.97 9.82
CA PHE A 27 -40.08 -25.60 10.47
C PHE A 27 -38.94 -26.56 10.13
N SER A 28 -39.22 -27.85 10.09
CA SER A 28 -38.20 -28.84 9.67
C SER A 28 -37.82 -28.68 8.18
N CYS A 29 -38.80 -28.41 7.29
CA CYS A 29 -38.51 -28.10 5.89
C CYS A 29 -37.75 -26.80 5.75
N TYR A 30 -38.06 -25.77 6.57
CA TYR A 30 -37.31 -24.52 6.62
C TYR A 30 -35.87 -24.74 7.08
N LEU A 31 -35.66 -25.52 8.14
CA LEU A 31 -34.31 -25.85 8.61
C LEU A 31 -33.52 -26.67 7.57
N LEU A 32 -34.16 -27.61 6.86
CA LEU A 32 -33.56 -28.38 5.77
C LEU A 32 -33.23 -27.47 4.57
N TYR A 33 -34.16 -26.55 4.21
CA TYR A 33 -33.95 -25.56 3.16
C TYR A 33 -32.82 -24.59 3.54
N TYR A 34 -32.85 -24.07 4.78
CA TYR A 34 -31.82 -23.17 5.29
C TYR A 34 -30.47 -23.88 5.39
N GLY A 35 -30.45 -25.13 5.84
CA GLY A 35 -29.28 -25.99 5.78
C GLY A 35 -28.79 -26.24 4.35
N ALA A 36 -29.69 -26.49 3.40
CA ALA A 36 -29.35 -26.68 2.00
C ALA A 36 -28.84 -25.39 1.32
N VAL A 37 -29.40 -24.25 1.65
CA VAL A 37 -29.02 -22.93 1.08
C VAL A 37 -27.76 -22.37 1.75
N PHE A 38 -27.68 -22.42 3.07
CA PHE A 38 -26.52 -21.92 3.82
C PHE A 38 -25.34 -22.90 3.91
N TYR A 39 -25.63 -24.21 3.91
CA TYR A 39 -24.61 -25.24 3.97
C TYR A 39 -24.51 -26.07 2.66
N GLY A 40 -25.35 -25.77 1.65
CA GLY A 40 -25.31 -26.34 0.30
C GLY A 40 -25.24 -27.87 0.29
N VAL A 41 -26.27 -28.49 0.77
CA VAL A 41 -26.27 -29.97 0.98
C VAL A 41 -26.20 -30.77 -0.32
N ASN A 42 -26.44 -30.21 -1.51
CA ASN A 42 -26.36 -30.92 -2.79
C ASN A 42 -25.03 -30.80 -3.54
N GLU A 43 -24.20 -29.75 -3.20
CA GLU A 43 -22.83 -29.65 -3.73
C GLU A 43 -21.76 -29.83 -2.63
N LYS A 44 -22.17 -30.07 -1.38
CA LYS A 44 -21.32 -30.02 -0.19
C LYS A 44 -21.18 -31.31 0.59
N GLY A 45 -21.77 -32.42 0.19
CA GLY A 45 -21.25 -33.72 0.59
C GLY A 45 -19.82 -33.87 0.08
N ASP A 46 -19.56 -33.41 -1.12
CA ASP A 46 -18.23 -33.33 -1.69
C ASP A 46 -17.42 -32.14 -1.07
N SER A 47 -18.03 -30.99 -0.77
CA SER A 47 -17.32 -29.86 -0.14
C SER A 47 -16.96 -30.10 1.32
N LEU A 48 -17.73 -30.88 2.08
CA LEU A 48 -17.35 -31.21 3.45
C LEU A 48 -16.22 -32.26 3.46
N LYS A 49 -16.30 -33.28 2.59
CA LYS A 49 -15.22 -34.28 2.41
C LYS A 49 -13.96 -33.57 1.89
N GLU A 50 -14.08 -32.69 0.92
CA GLU A 50 -12.99 -31.88 0.40
C GLU A 50 -12.41 -30.94 1.47
N SER A 51 -13.27 -30.31 2.30
CA SER A 51 -12.85 -29.49 3.44
C SER A 51 -12.12 -30.30 4.51
N ILE A 52 -12.57 -31.52 4.81
CA ILE A 52 -11.91 -32.41 5.76
C ILE A 52 -10.59 -32.89 5.18
N ALA A 53 -10.56 -33.36 3.93
CA ALA A 53 -9.33 -33.80 3.26
C ALA A 53 -8.30 -32.68 3.17
N LYS A 54 -8.73 -31.45 2.85
CA LYS A 54 -7.87 -30.26 2.83
C LYS A 54 -7.32 -29.93 4.23
N LYS A 55 -8.12 -30.16 5.28
CA LYS A 55 -7.67 -29.97 6.67
C LYS A 55 -6.66 -31.03 7.10
N GLU A 56 -6.88 -32.27 6.71
CA GLU A 56 -5.94 -33.38 6.97
C GLU A 56 -4.63 -33.19 6.20
N GLU A 57 -4.71 -32.83 4.91
CA GLU A 57 -3.54 -32.50 4.09
C GLU A 57 -2.72 -31.38 4.73
N ARG A 58 -3.37 -30.30 5.16
CA ARG A 58 -2.69 -29.19 5.85
C ARG A 58 -2.02 -29.62 7.17
N ALA A 59 -2.69 -30.49 7.94
CA ALA A 59 -2.13 -30.98 9.19
C ALA A 59 -0.91 -31.91 8.97
N ALA A 60 -0.82 -32.56 7.81
CA ALA A 60 0.31 -33.39 7.42
C ALA A 60 1.40 -32.64 6.63
N THR A 61 1.16 -31.37 6.28
CA THR A 61 2.08 -30.58 5.47
C THR A 61 3.01 -29.74 6.35
N ILE A 62 4.29 -29.75 6.06
CA ILE A 62 5.27 -28.78 6.56
C ILE A 62 5.04 -27.48 5.78
N GLU A 63 4.75 -26.38 6.49
CA GLU A 63 4.52 -25.09 5.84
C GLU A 63 5.69 -24.69 4.93
N GLY A 64 5.40 -24.32 3.69
CA GLY A 64 6.40 -23.90 2.71
C GLY A 64 7.18 -22.66 3.18
N SER A 65 8.41 -22.54 2.71
CA SER A 65 9.30 -21.45 3.09
C SER A 65 9.03 -20.18 2.28
N ILE A 66 9.29 -19.03 2.90
CA ILE A 66 9.42 -17.75 2.19
C ILE A 66 10.90 -17.37 2.20
N THR A 67 11.45 -17.01 1.04
CA THR A 67 12.86 -16.61 0.87
C THR A 67 12.96 -15.22 0.23
N ASP A 68 14.08 -14.57 0.39
CA ASP A 68 14.41 -13.36 -0.37
C ASP A 68 14.85 -13.69 -1.82
N SER A 69 15.20 -12.68 -2.60
CA SER A 69 15.65 -12.84 -3.99
C SER A 69 16.95 -13.63 -4.15
N ASN A 70 17.76 -13.71 -3.11
CA ASN A 70 19.03 -14.47 -3.09
C ASN A 70 18.83 -15.92 -2.59
N GLY A 71 17.62 -16.25 -2.08
CA GLY A 71 17.33 -17.55 -1.47
C GLY A 71 17.56 -17.58 0.04
N ASP A 72 17.87 -16.44 0.67
CA ASP A 72 17.99 -16.36 2.14
C ASP A 72 16.62 -16.61 2.77
N VAL A 73 16.56 -17.51 3.76
CA VAL A 73 15.32 -17.94 4.38
C VAL A 73 14.74 -16.84 5.27
N ILE A 74 13.52 -16.42 4.99
CA ILE A 74 12.75 -15.45 5.78
C ILE A 74 11.82 -16.17 6.75
N THR A 75 11.08 -17.19 6.26
CA THR A 75 10.24 -18.05 7.11
C THR A 75 10.47 -19.51 6.81
N TYR A 76 10.39 -20.36 7.82
CA TYR A 76 10.43 -21.82 7.67
C TYR A 76 9.69 -22.52 8.80
N ALA A 77 9.16 -23.73 8.53
CA ALA A 77 8.63 -24.65 9.50
C ALA A 77 9.52 -25.90 9.58
N GLU A 78 9.63 -26.50 10.76
CA GLU A 78 10.44 -27.69 10.99
C GLU A 78 9.63 -28.99 10.84
N GLU A 79 8.35 -28.93 11.21
CA GLU A 79 7.48 -30.10 11.30
C GLU A 79 6.06 -29.78 10.83
N PRO A 80 5.27 -30.79 10.40
CA PRO A 80 3.87 -30.61 10.07
C PRO A 80 3.06 -30.06 11.25
N GLY A 81 2.12 -29.17 10.96
CA GLY A 81 1.25 -28.55 11.97
C GLY A 81 1.93 -27.52 12.86
N VAL A 82 3.22 -27.31 12.72
CA VAL A 82 3.96 -26.24 13.42
C VAL A 82 3.99 -24.99 12.56
N SER A 83 3.59 -23.87 13.16
CA SER A 83 3.62 -22.56 12.46
C SER A 83 5.04 -22.15 12.09
N ALA A 84 5.26 -21.75 10.84
CA ALA A 84 6.56 -21.29 10.39
C ALA A 84 7.08 -20.11 11.24
N LYS A 85 8.38 -20.16 11.55
CA LYS A 85 9.10 -19.10 12.27
C LYS A 85 9.59 -18.04 11.29
N CYS A 86 9.46 -16.77 11.65
CA CYS A 86 10.05 -15.65 10.91
C CYS A 86 11.42 -15.33 11.51
N MET A 87 12.45 -15.35 10.65
CA MET A 87 13.85 -15.17 11.07
C MET A 87 14.25 -13.70 11.24
N HIS A 88 13.51 -12.79 10.63
CA HIS A 88 13.84 -11.37 10.58
C HIS A 88 12.65 -10.50 10.96
N LYS A 89 12.79 -9.72 12.03
CA LYS A 89 11.75 -8.80 12.51
C LYS A 89 11.30 -7.80 11.46
N SER A 90 12.20 -7.39 10.57
CA SER A 90 11.92 -6.47 9.46
C SER A 90 10.85 -6.96 8.49
N TYR A 91 10.59 -8.27 8.46
CA TYR A 91 9.58 -8.89 7.62
C TYR A 91 8.25 -9.18 8.32
N GLY A 92 8.17 -9.05 9.64
CA GLY A 92 7.01 -9.47 10.42
C GLY A 92 5.68 -8.99 9.84
N GLN A 93 5.58 -7.70 9.52
CA GLN A 93 4.38 -7.10 8.93
C GLN A 93 4.09 -7.58 7.50
N LEU A 94 5.11 -7.91 6.73
CA LEU A 94 4.99 -8.36 5.35
C LEU A 94 4.59 -9.82 5.28
N VAL A 95 5.32 -10.69 5.96
CA VAL A 95 5.02 -12.13 5.93
C VAL A 95 3.79 -12.47 6.74
N GLY A 96 3.58 -11.80 7.87
CA GLY A 96 2.41 -12.02 8.72
C GLY A 96 2.37 -13.41 9.33
N PHE A 97 1.16 -13.91 9.53
CA PHE A 97 0.91 -15.18 10.21
C PHE A 97 -0.30 -15.92 9.62
N ASN A 98 -0.35 -17.23 9.86
CA ASN A 98 -1.50 -18.07 9.67
C ASN A 98 -1.72 -18.85 10.98
N ASN A 99 -2.70 -18.45 11.77
CA ASN A 99 -2.89 -18.92 13.14
C ASN A 99 -4.37 -19.18 13.42
N ALA A 100 -4.67 -20.32 14.08
CA ALA A 100 -6.03 -20.72 14.38
C ALA A 100 -6.78 -19.77 15.34
N VAL A 101 -6.05 -19.06 16.22
CA VAL A 101 -6.62 -18.15 17.23
C VAL A 101 -6.68 -16.72 16.70
N TYR A 102 -5.58 -16.25 16.10
CA TYR A 102 -5.40 -14.86 15.66
C TYR A 102 -5.76 -14.62 14.21
N GLY A 103 -6.15 -15.67 13.47
CA GLY A 103 -6.55 -15.56 12.07
C GLY A 103 -5.38 -15.56 11.09
N LYS A 104 -5.58 -14.91 9.95
CA LYS A 104 -4.65 -14.89 8.82
C LYS A 104 -4.28 -13.47 8.45
N TYR A 105 -2.99 -13.23 8.23
CA TYR A 105 -2.47 -11.90 7.92
C TYR A 105 -1.20 -11.98 7.07
N GLY A 106 -0.94 -10.95 6.25
CA GLY A 106 0.24 -10.85 5.41
C GLY A 106 0.32 -11.91 4.30
N LEU A 107 1.52 -12.16 3.80
CA LEU A 107 1.75 -13.13 2.73
C LEU A 107 1.37 -14.54 3.13
N ARG A 108 1.65 -14.96 4.36
CA ARG A 108 1.28 -16.28 4.85
C ARG A 108 -0.23 -16.50 4.88
N GLY A 109 -1.01 -15.44 5.14
CA GLY A 109 -2.47 -15.49 5.02
C GLY A 109 -2.94 -15.53 3.57
N LYS A 110 -2.39 -14.65 2.71
CA LYS A 110 -2.79 -14.53 1.30
C LYS A 110 -2.43 -15.78 0.48
N TYR A 111 -1.28 -16.37 0.73
CA TYR A 111 -0.73 -17.50 -0.03
C TYR A 111 -0.81 -18.84 0.70
N GLU A 112 -1.73 -18.97 1.66
CA GLU A 112 -1.92 -20.19 2.44
C GLU A 112 -2.09 -21.44 1.56
N ASP A 113 -2.87 -21.33 0.48
CA ASP A 113 -3.13 -22.48 -0.41
C ASP A 113 -1.88 -22.99 -1.14
N TYR A 114 -0.84 -22.17 -1.27
CA TYR A 114 0.46 -22.60 -1.77
C TYR A 114 1.36 -23.12 -0.63
N LEU A 115 1.41 -22.38 0.48
CA LEU A 115 2.29 -22.70 1.60
C LEU A 115 1.86 -23.96 2.37
N MET A 116 0.55 -24.27 2.38
CA MET A 116 -0.02 -25.39 3.13
C MET A 116 -0.53 -26.53 2.24
N LYS A 117 -0.18 -26.55 0.94
CA LYS A 117 -0.45 -27.66 0.05
C LYS A 117 0.79 -28.50 -0.11
N GLY A 118 0.79 -29.68 0.51
CA GLY A 118 1.91 -30.61 0.46
C GLY A 118 2.15 -31.16 -0.95
N ASP A 119 3.41 -31.23 -1.33
CA ASP A 119 3.87 -31.98 -2.48
C ASP A 119 4.24 -33.43 -2.10
N LYS A 120 4.90 -34.17 -2.97
CA LYS A 120 5.35 -35.55 -2.68
C LYS A 120 6.31 -35.66 -1.50
N THR A 121 6.91 -34.55 -1.07
CA THR A 121 7.80 -34.48 0.10
C THR A 121 7.08 -33.99 1.36
N HIS A 122 5.75 -33.83 1.30
CA HIS A 122 4.91 -33.23 2.35
C HIS A 122 5.29 -31.79 2.71
N HIS A 123 5.99 -31.07 1.81
CA HIS A 123 6.29 -29.65 1.96
C HIS A 123 5.35 -28.81 1.11
N GLY A 124 4.92 -27.68 1.66
CA GLY A 124 4.28 -26.62 0.90
C GLY A 124 5.24 -25.92 -0.05
N ALA A 125 4.71 -25.16 -1.00
CA ALA A 125 5.53 -24.47 -1.99
C ALA A 125 6.42 -23.39 -1.36
N THR A 126 7.60 -23.21 -1.92
CA THR A 126 8.49 -22.09 -1.57
C THR A 126 8.07 -20.83 -2.32
N ILE A 127 7.90 -19.73 -1.60
CA ILE A 127 7.66 -18.40 -2.16
C ILE A 127 8.97 -17.62 -2.12
N ARG A 128 9.51 -17.28 -3.29
CA ARG A 128 10.64 -16.37 -3.41
C ARG A 128 10.11 -14.95 -3.59
N LEU A 129 10.60 -14.03 -2.77
CA LEU A 129 10.30 -12.60 -2.87
C LEU A 129 11.33 -11.89 -3.77
N THR A 130 10.94 -10.72 -4.28
CA THR A 130 11.86 -9.80 -4.97
C THR A 130 12.74 -9.03 -4.00
N THR A 131 12.43 -9.06 -2.70
CA THR A 131 13.13 -8.32 -1.66
C THR A 131 14.59 -8.80 -1.51
N VAL A 132 15.45 -7.91 -1.06
CA VAL A 132 16.83 -8.20 -0.69
C VAL A 132 16.96 -8.03 0.82
N ASN A 133 17.22 -9.12 1.54
CA ASN A 133 17.22 -9.17 3.01
C ASN A 133 18.05 -8.03 3.65
N ARG A 134 19.24 -7.76 3.11
CA ARG A 134 20.12 -6.70 3.59
C ARG A 134 19.48 -5.30 3.45
N ILE A 135 18.78 -5.04 2.33
CA ILE A 135 18.09 -3.76 2.10
C ILE A 135 16.84 -3.66 2.99
N GLN A 136 16.09 -4.74 3.11
CA GLN A 136 14.89 -4.81 3.98
C GLN A 136 15.24 -4.52 5.45
N ASN A 137 16.31 -5.16 5.96
CA ASN A 137 16.78 -4.94 7.33
C ASN A 137 17.23 -3.49 7.55
N LEU A 138 18.02 -2.93 6.62
CA LEU A 138 18.44 -1.53 6.71
C LEU A 138 17.22 -0.59 6.66
N ALA A 139 16.30 -0.81 5.72
CA ALA A 139 15.08 -0.01 5.59
C ALA A 139 14.27 -0.01 6.90
N TYR A 140 14.16 -1.17 7.55
CA TYR A 140 13.48 -1.30 8.84
C TYR A 140 14.20 -0.51 9.95
N GLU A 141 15.51 -0.64 10.08
CA GLU A 141 16.29 0.07 11.12
C GLU A 141 16.19 1.60 10.95
N GLU A 142 16.03 2.13 9.72
CA GLU A 142 15.89 3.56 9.47
C GLU A 142 14.57 4.15 9.99
N ILE A 143 13.53 3.33 10.14
CA ILE A 143 12.21 3.74 10.62
C ILE A 143 11.79 3.10 11.94
N LYS A 144 12.61 2.23 12.51
CA LYS A 144 12.34 1.52 13.75
C LYS A 144 11.93 2.49 14.87
N GLY A 145 10.86 2.16 15.59
CA GLY A 145 10.30 2.99 16.65
C GLY A 145 9.56 4.24 16.17
N LYS A 146 9.30 4.36 14.85
CA LYS A 146 8.49 5.43 14.25
C LYS A 146 7.25 4.83 13.60
N GLN A 147 6.20 5.63 13.46
CA GLN A 147 5.03 5.23 12.67
C GLN A 147 5.30 5.54 11.20
N GLY A 148 5.72 4.54 10.44
CA GLY A 148 6.08 4.83 9.05
C GLY A 148 6.45 3.60 8.24
N CYS A 149 6.92 3.85 7.03
CA CYS A 149 7.41 2.81 6.15
C CYS A 149 8.51 3.30 5.20
N VAL A 150 9.24 2.33 4.66
CA VAL A 150 10.16 2.49 3.54
C VAL A 150 9.74 1.57 2.42
N VAL A 151 9.65 2.12 1.21
CA VAL A 151 9.41 1.40 -0.03
C VAL A 151 10.64 1.59 -0.93
N VAL A 152 11.21 0.49 -1.41
CA VAL A 152 12.34 0.51 -2.36
C VAL A 152 11.95 -0.25 -3.61
N LEU A 153 11.96 0.44 -4.75
CA LEU A 153 11.62 -0.12 -6.06
C LEU A 153 12.87 -0.19 -6.96
N GLU A 154 12.94 -1.21 -7.79
CA GLU A 154 13.82 -1.28 -8.94
C GLU A 154 13.09 -0.65 -10.14
N ASN A 155 13.59 0.48 -10.64
CA ASN A 155 12.86 1.30 -11.62
C ASN A 155 12.52 0.55 -12.91
N ALA A 156 13.47 -0.23 -13.43
CA ALA A 156 13.31 -0.93 -14.72
C ALA A 156 12.20 -2.00 -14.70
N THR A 157 11.86 -2.54 -13.53
CA THR A 157 11.03 -3.73 -13.42
C THR A 157 9.79 -3.56 -12.55
N GLY A 158 9.78 -2.60 -11.61
CA GLY A 158 8.77 -2.48 -10.57
C GLY A 158 8.97 -3.48 -9.42
N ARG A 159 10.08 -4.24 -9.38
CA ARG A 159 10.38 -5.16 -8.26
C ARG A 159 10.52 -4.38 -6.97
N ILE A 160 9.87 -4.86 -5.91
CA ILE A 160 10.02 -4.31 -4.56
C ILE A 160 11.24 -4.95 -3.89
N LEU A 161 12.30 -4.19 -3.70
CA LEU A 161 13.53 -4.65 -3.06
C LEU A 161 13.48 -4.55 -1.54
N ALA A 162 12.64 -3.66 -1.02
CA ALA A 162 12.30 -3.58 0.40
C ALA A 162 10.92 -2.95 0.60
N LEU A 163 10.19 -3.47 1.58
CA LEU A 163 8.89 -2.98 2.03
C LEU A 163 8.83 -3.10 3.56
N ALA A 164 9.43 -2.14 4.25
CA ALA A 164 9.57 -2.15 5.68
C ALA A 164 8.56 -1.21 6.34
N THR A 165 8.01 -1.62 7.48
CA THR A 165 7.12 -0.77 8.28
C THR A 165 7.48 -0.88 9.75
N SER A 166 7.18 0.15 10.52
CA SER A 166 7.39 0.22 11.95
C SER A 166 6.31 1.01 12.64
N TYR A 167 6.17 0.79 13.96
CA TYR A 167 5.27 1.48 14.86
C TYR A 167 6.03 1.93 16.11
N PRO A 168 5.62 3.03 16.77
CA PRO A 168 6.42 3.65 17.84
C PRO A 168 6.54 2.80 19.11
N ARG A 169 5.53 1.98 19.44
CA ARG A 169 5.42 1.31 20.73
C ARG A 169 5.44 -0.21 20.64
N VAL A 170 5.12 -0.77 19.48
CA VAL A 170 4.94 -2.20 19.32
C VAL A 170 5.72 -2.70 18.12
N GLU A 171 6.52 -3.72 18.35
CA GLU A 171 7.17 -4.49 17.29
C GLU A 171 6.37 -5.78 17.07
N MET A 172 6.01 -6.06 15.82
CA MET A 172 5.29 -7.30 15.51
C MET A 172 6.18 -8.51 15.69
N ASP A 173 5.94 -9.27 16.74
CA ASP A 173 6.53 -10.59 16.88
C ASP A 173 5.56 -11.67 16.39
N VAL A 174 5.67 -12.02 15.10
CA VAL A 174 4.85 -13.07 14.49
C VAL A 174 5.14 -14.47 15.04
N ASN A 175 6.26 -14.63 15.75
CA ASN A 175 6.61 -15.90 16.40
C ASN A 175 5.95 -16.04 17.78
N ASN A 176 5.49 -14.92 18.37
CA ASN A 176 4.85 -14.90 19.68
C ASN A 176 3.69 -13.90 19.73
N LEU A 177 2.64 -14.15 18.96
CA LEU A 177 1.48 -13.26 18.86
C LEU A 177 0.77 -13.03 20.18
N SER A 178 0.77 -14.02 21.09
CA SER A 178 0.08 -13.92 22.38
C SER A 178 0.69 -12.86 23.29
N SER A 179 1.98 -12.57 23.16
CA SER A 179 2.68 -11.67 24.09
C SER A 179 2.26 -10.21 23.96
N ASN A 180 1.85 -9.78 22.78
CA ASN A 180 1.57 -8.36 22.50
C ASN A 180 0.30 -8.11 21.67
N TRP A 181 -0.57 -9.13 21.50
CA TRP A 181 -1.77 -9.03 20.68
C TRP A 181 -2.68 -7.86 21.08
N ASN A 182 -2.95 -7.70 22.37
CA ASN A 182 -3.81 -6.63 22.87
C ASN A 182 -3.21 -5.24 22.64
N GLU A 183 -1.91 -5.10 22.80
CA GLU A 183 -1.20 -3.86 22.57
C GLU A 183 -1.15 -3.52 21.08
N MET A 184 -0.94 -4.53 20.21
CA MET A 184 -0.98 -4.37 18.76
C MET A 184 -2.36 -3.91 18.25
N ASN A 185 -3.44 -4.34 18.85
CA ASN A 185 -4.82 -3.99 18.48
C ASN A 185 -5.38 -2.79 19.27
N SER A 186 -4.58 -2.13 20.08
CA SER A 186 -5.03 -0.94 20.79
C SER A 186 -5.27 0.22 19.82
N SER A 187 -6.24 1.08 20.15
CA SER A 187 -6.55 2.30 19.38
C SER A 187 -5.35 3.26 19.26
N GLU A 188 -4.42 3.22 20.23
CA GLU A 188 -3.21 4.03 20.22
C GLU A 188 -2.21 3.63 19.12
N ASN A 189 -2.27 2.41 18.63
CA ASN A 189 -1.45 1.91 17.54
C ASN A 189 -2.13 2.05 16.16
N ASP A 190 -3.26 2.74 16.10
CA ASP A 190 -3.95 3.18 14.88
C ASP A 190 -4.25 2.02 13.91
N GLY A 191 -4.67 0.88 14.50
CA GLY A 191 -4.96 -0.32 13.74
C GLY A 191 -3.67 -0.93 13.16
N PHE A 192 -2.87 -1.49 14.00
CA PHE A 192 -1.67 -2.27 13.70
C PHE A 192 -1.80 -3.19 12.45
N LEU A 193 -3.00 -3.75 12.21
CA LEU A 193 -3.27 -4.57 11.03
C LEU A 193 -3.35 -3.75 9.72
N ILE A 194 -3.32 -2.42 9.81
CA ILE A 194 -3.20 -1.56 8.63
C ILE A 194 -1.71 -1.28 8.40
N GLN A 195 -1.10 -2.02 7.51
CA GLN A 195 0.28 -1.78 7.12
C GLN A 195 0.48 -0.33 6.66
N ASN A 196 1.50 0.35 7.20
CA ASN A 196 1.75 1.76 6.89
C ASN A 196 1.93 2.04 5.38
N TRP A 197 2.39 1.07 4.59
CA TRP A 197 2.49 1.22 3.12
C TRP A 197 1.14 1.30 2.41
N ARG A 198 0.02 0.89 3.07
CA ARG A 198 -1.35 0.96 2.53
C ARG A 198 -2.12 2.17 3.06
N LYS A 199 -1.62 2.86 4.08
CA LYS A 199 -2.33 3.99 4.68
C LYS A 199 -2.30 5.19 3.74
N ALA A 200 -3.44 5.48 3.11
CA ALA A 200 -3.60 6.64 2.24
C ALA A 200 -3.78 7.91 3.08
N LEU A 201 -2.95 8.90 2.84
CA LEU A 201 -2.96 10.21 3.52
C LEU A 201 -2.55 11.31 2.53
N ALA A 202 -2.76 12.57 2.87
CA ALA A 202 -2.33 13.68 2.05
C ALA A 202 -0.82 13.58 1.73
N PRO A 203 -0.42 13.59 0.45
CA PRO A 203 0.97 13.39 0.04
C PRO A 203 1.85 14.62 0.32
N GLY A 204 1.25 15.80 0.49
CA GLY A 204 1.97 17.04 0.55
C GLY A 204 2.78 17.29 -0.72
N SER A 205 3.89 17.97 -0.59
CA SER A 205 4.71 18.38 -1.75
C SER A 205 5.31 17.23 -2.57
N THR A 206 5.10 15.96 -2.21
CA THR A 206 5.45 14.82 -3.09
C THR A 206 4.48 14.66 -4.27
N MET A 207 3.34 15.37 -4.27
CA MET A 207 2.44 15.49 -5.42
C MET A 207 2.98 16.44 -6.50
N LYS A 208 3.79 17.43 -6.12
CA LYS A 208 4.27 18.47 -7.04
C LYS A 208 4.99 17.95 -8.30
N PRO A 209 5.74 16.85 -8.28
CA PRO A 209 6.27 16.26 -9.51
C PRO A 209 5.17 15.88 -10.52
N VAL A 210 4.03 15.33 -10.09
CA VAL A 210 2.89 15.00 -10.96
C VAL A 210 2.32 16.28 -11.59
N THR A 211 2.03 17.29 -10.78
CA THR A 211 1.54 18.60 -11.27
C THR A 211 2.55 19.29 -12.19
N ALA A 212 3.86 19.15 -11.89
CA ALA A 212 4.92 19.73 -12.69
C ALA A 212 5.01 19.11 -14.10
N THR A 213 4.79 17.79 -14.22
CA THR A 213 4.73 17.15 -15.55
C THR A 213 3.55 17.68 -16.36
N LEU A 214 2.39 17.90 -15.72
CA LEU A 214 1.24 18.52 -16.39
C LEU A 214 1.56 19.94 -16.87
N ILE A 215 2.13 20.79 -15.99
CA ILE A 215 2.51 22.18 -16.34
C ILE A 215 3.46 22.20 -17.54
N TYR A 216 4.42 21.27 -17.58
CA TYR A 216 5.38 21.17 -18.68
C TYR A 216 4.68 20.73 -19.98
N ASP A 217 3.87 19.66 -19.95
CA ASP A 217 3.20 19.10 -21.10
C ASP A 217 2.14 20.07 -21.70
N GLU A 218 1.60 20.99 -20.88
CA GLU A 218 0.75 22.09 -21.33
C GLU A 218 1.55 23.30 -21.92
N GLY A 219 2.89 23.20 -21.99
CA GLY A 219 3.73 24.26 -22.53
C GLY A 219 3.92 25.46 -21.58
N LEU A 220 3.58 25.33 -20.30
CA LEU A 220 3.57 26.41 -19.32
C LEU A 220 4.83 26.47 -18.43
N ALA A 221 5.86 25.66 -18.69
CA ALA A 221 7.05 25.57 -17.88
C ALA A 221 7.84 26.88 -17.77
N ASP A 222 7.79 27.73 -18.81
CA ASP A 222 8.46 29.01 -18.88
C ASP A 222 7.64 30.18 -18.36
N THR A 223 6.41 29.95 -17.92
CA THR A 223 5.54 30.96 -17.31
C THR A 223 6.20 31.55 -16.05
N VAL A 224 6.39 32.88 -16.05
CA VAL A 224 6.95 33.58 -14.91
C VAL A 224 5.84 33.94 -13.93
N TYR A 225 5.92 33.41 -12.75
CA TYR A 225 5.04 33.69 -11.62
C TYR A 225 5.79 34.60 -10.61
N ASN A 226 5.12 35.64 -10.11
CA ASN A 226 5.68 36.53 -9.08
C ASN A 226 5.19 36.11 -7.70
N ASP A 227 5.94 35.21 -7.05
CA ASP A 227 5.62 34.72 -5.71
C ASP A 227 5.82 35.78 -4.64
N THR A 228 4.73 36.23 -4.03
CA THR A 228 4.69 37.17 -2.91
C THR A 228 4.53 36.43 -1.55
N GLY A 229 4.62 35.11 -1.53
CA GLY A 229 4.42 34.27 -0.33
C GLY A 229 2.96 33.89 -0.04
N THR A 230 2.02 34.53 -0.76
CA THR A 230 0.57 34.25 -0.61
C THR A 230 -0.10 34.30 -1.99
N GLU A 231 -0.99 33.32 -2.27
CA GLU A 231 -1.84 33.28 -3.46
C GLU A 231 -3.29 33.18 -3.01
N LYS A 232 -4.14 34.07 -3.50
CA LYS A 232 -5.57 34.06 -3.17
C LYS A 232 -6.36 33.46 -4.32
N ILE A 233 -7.06 32.36 -4.06
CA ILE A 233 -7.96 31.70 -5.02
C ILE A 233 -9.32 31.58 -4.33
N GLY A 234 -10.34 32.16 -4.94
CA GLY A 234 -11.66 32.26 -4.30
C GLY A 234 -11.60 32.95 -2.95
N SER A 235 -12.10 32.30 -1.93
CA SER A 235 -12.09 32.78 -0.54
C SER A 235 -10.83 32.39 0.23
N HIS A 236 -10.00 31.45 -0.29
CA HIS A 236 -8.86 30.89 0.42
C HIS A 236 -7.53 31.58 0.05
N ALA A 237 -6.64 31.74 1.05
CA ALA A 237 -5.30 32.29 0.87
C ALA A 237 -4.25 31.19 1.12
N PHE A 238 -3.67 30.67 0.06
CA PHE A 238 -2.57 29.71 0.11
C PHE A 238 -1.25 30.37 0.47
N ARG A 239 -0.41 29.69 1.24
CA ARG A 239 0.87 30.24 1.70
C ARG A 239 2.01 29.24 1.52
N ASN A 240 3.20 29.78 1.28
CA ASN A 240 4.42 28.98 1.32
C ASN A 240 4.78 28.59 2.74
N ALA A 241 5.45 27.44 2.89
CA ALA A 241 5.99 27.03 4.18
C ALA A 241 6.94 28.11 4.74
N GLY A 242 6.81 28.41 6.04
CA GLY A 242 7.61 29.45 6.69
C GLY A 242 7.40 30.84 6.11
N HIS A 243 6.29 31.09 5.43
CA HIS A 243 5.97 32.39 4.79
C HIS A 243 7.04 32.86 3.78
N ALA A 244 7.76 31.92 3.15
CA ALA A 244 8.80 32.23 2.17
C ALA A 244 8.25 33.02 0.98
N ILE A 245 9.00 34.01 0.53
CA ILE A 245 8.76 34.82 -0.68
C ILE A 245 9.88 34.48 -1.66
N ASN A 246 9.56 34.01 -2.86
CA ASN A 246 10.54 33.59 -3.85
C ASN A 246 10.73 34.59 -5.01
N GLY A 247 9.86 35.61 -5.10
CA GLY A 247 9.89 36.59 -6.19
C GLY A 247 9.53 35.97 -7.54
N LYS A 248 10.16 36.43 -8.62
CA LYS A 248 9.92 35.94 -9.97
C LYS A 248 10.56 34.55 -10.13
N ILE A 249 9.72 33.52 -10.32
CA ILE A 249 10.14 32.12 -10.49
C ILE A 249 9.43 31.48 -11.68
N LYS A 250 10.03 30.42 -12.23
CA LYS A 250 9.47 29.49 -13.19
C LYS A 250 9.33 28.10 -12.55
N LEU A 251 8.84 27.13 -13.32
CA LEU A 251 8.54 25.76 -12.85
C LEU A 251 9.74 25.08 -12.17
N ASP A 252 10.95 25.15 -12.74
CA ASP A 252 12.16 24.55 -12.18
C ASP A 252 12.45 25.06 -10.75
N LYS A 253 12.41 26.38 -10.57
CA LYS A 253 12.61 27.02 -9.26
C LYS A 253 11.47 26.73 -8.30
N ALA A 254 10.23 26.64 -8.79
CA ALA A 254 9.08 26.29 -7.98
C ALA A 254 9.19 24.87 -7.40
N ILE A 255 9.72 23.89 -8.16
CA ILE A 255 10.01 22.53 -7.69
C ILE A 255 11.11 22.57 -6.61
N VAL A 256 12.24 23.24 -6.88
CA VAL A 256 13.40 23.34 -5.97
C VAL A 256 13.04 24.02 -4.65
N LYS A 257 12.29 25.14 -4.73
CA LYS A 257 11.84 25.89 -3.56
C LYS A 257 10.59 25.29 -2.89
N SER A 258 9.99 24.26 -3.53
CA SER A 258 8.72 23.67 -3.07
C SER A 258 7.61 24.72 -2.88
N CYS A 259 7.51 25.69 -3.81
CA CYS A 259 6.63 26.85 -3.72
C CYS A 259 5.15 26.42 -3.81
N ASN A 260 4.39 26.54 -2.72
CA ASN A 260 2.97 26.17 -2.72
C ASN A 260 2.12 27.10 -3.57
N THR A 261 2.40 28.40 -3.47
CA THR A 261 1.64 29.45 -4.17
C THR A 261 1.75 29.30 -5.69
N TYR A 262 2.94 28.97 -6.23
CA TYR A 262 3.12 28.67 -7.64
C TYR A 262 2.23 27.49 -8.08
N PHE A 263 2.30 26.37 -7.36
CA PHE A 263 1.53 25.19 -7.73
C PHE A 263 0.02 25.38 -7.54
N ALA A 264 -0.41 26.14 -6.52
CA ALA A 264 -1.81 26.51 -6.36
C ALA A 264 -2.31 27.36 -7.55
N HIS A 265 -1.55 28.40 -7.92
CA HIS A 265 -1.85 29.27 -9.06
C HIS A 265 -1.98 28.45 -10.37
N MET A 266 -0.94 27.70 -10.71
CA MET A 266 -0.92 26.94 -11.96
C MET A 266 -2.02 25.86 -12.01
N SER A 267 -2.32 25.21 -10.89
CA SER A 267 -3.41 24.22 -10.82
C SER A 267 -4.78 24.86 -11.01
N ASN A 268 -4.99 26.07 -10.48
CA ASN A 268 -6.20 26.84 -10.71
C ASN A 268 -6.35 27.24 -12.20
N GLU A 269 -5.27 27.69 -12.83
CA GLU A 269 -5.24 28.05 -14.26
C GLU A 269 -5.52 26.85 -15.18
N MET A 270 -4.95 25.67 -14.88
CA MET A 270 -5.17 24.46 -15.68
C MET A 270 -6.54 23.81 -15.44
N GLY A 271 -7.10 23.99 -14.24
CA GLY A 271 -8.38 23.49 -13.82
C GLY A 271 -8.36 22.01 -13.34
N ALA A 272 -9.39 21.67 -12.59
CA ALA A 272 -9.53 20.40 -11.91
C ALA A 272 -9.50 19.18 -12.85
N PHE A 273 -10.10 19.30 -14.03
CA PHE A 273 -10.19 18.20 -15.00
C PHE A 273 -8.82 17.72 -15.49
N LYS A 274 -7.94 18.63 -15.92
CA LYS A 274 -6.60 18.26 -16.39
C LYS A 274 -5.74 17.70 -15.25
N LEU A 275 -5.88 18.27 -14.05
CA LEU A 275 -5.17 17.79 -12.88
C LEU A 275 -5.61 16.38 -12.49
N GLN A 276 -6.92 16.07 -12.59
CA GLN A 276 -7.44 14.74 -12.37
C GLN A 276 -6.91 13.75 -13.39
N GLN A 277 -7.01 14.06 -14.69
CA GLN A 277 -6.49 13.18 -15.74
C GLN A 277 -5.01 12.84 -15.49
N ARG A 278 -4.18 13.86 -15.17
CA ARG A 278 -2.77 13.62 -14.85
C ARG A 278 -2.58 12.79 -13.59
N ALA A 279 -3.40 12.95 -12.58
CA ALA A 279 -3.35 12.09 -11.39
C ALA A 279 -3.70 10.62 -11.75
N GLU A 280 -4.72 10.41 -12.57
CA GLU A 280 -5.13 9.09 -13.06
C GLU A 280 -4.04 8.43 -13.94
N ASP A 281 -3.32 9.20 -14.78
CA ASP A 281 -2.16 8.70 -15.53
C ASP A 281 -1.06 8.12 -14.61
N PHE A 282 -0.94 8.67 -13.38
CA PHE A 282 -0.06 8.15 -12.33
C PHE A 282 -0.72 7.09 -11.44
N CYS A 283 -1.85 6.51 -11.85
CA CYS A 283 -2.65 5.56 -11.07
C CYS A 283 -3.08 6.11 -9.69
N ILE A 284 -3.29 7.42 -9.57
CA ILE A 284 -3.82 8.07 -8.38
C ILE A 284 -5.33 8.16 -8.51
N GLY A 285 -6.07 7.77 -7.46
CA GLY A 285 -7.53 7.74 -7.46
C GLY A 285 -8.12 6.44 -8.01
N SER A 286 -7.30 5.44 -8.23
CA SER A 286 -7.70 4.10 -8.66
C SER A 286 -7.33 3.05 -7.63
N ASP A 287 -8.10 1.96 -7.66
CA ASP A 287 -7.77 0.75 -6.93
C ASP A 287 -6.74 -0.05 -7.73
N LEU A 288 -5.64 -0.42 -7.10
CA LEU A 288 -4.59 -1.20 -7.71
C LEU A 288 -4.38 -2.52 -6.94
N GLU A 289 -4.74 -3.63 -7.57
CA GLU A 289 -4.47 -4.96 -7.01
C GLU A 289 -3.02 -5.35 -7.27
N LEU A 290 -2.25 -5.49 -6.17
CA LEU A 290 -0.89 -5.99 -6.17
C LEU A 290 -0.84 -7.44 -5.68
N ASP A 291 0.22 -8.14 -5.98
CA ASP A 291 0.41 -9.53 -5.55
C ASP A 291 0.47 -9.68 -4.01
N PHE A 292 0.78 -8.62 -3.28
CA PHE A 292 0.85 -8.64 -1.82
C PHE A 292 -0.28 -7.87 -1.11
N CYS A 293 -0.93 -6.92 -1.76
CA CYS A 293 -2.01 -6.14 -1.16
C CYS A 293 -2.87 -5.43 -2.21
N HIS A 294 -4.03 -4.98 -1.77
CA HIS A 294 -4.85 -4.02 -2.49
C HIS A 294 -4.49 -2.60 -2.03
N LEU A 295 -4.17 -1.73 -2.97
CA LEU A 295 -3.92 -0.31 -2.72
C LEU A 295 -5.15 0.50 -3.11
N HIS A 296 -5.52 1.42 -2.24
CA HIS A 296 -6.55 2.40 -2.50
C HIS A 296 -5.97 3.81 -2.36
N SER A 297 -6.14 4.64 -3.36
CA SER A 297 -5.81 6.06 -3.34
C SER A 297 -7.02 6.88 -3.78
N GLU A 298 -7.13 8.12 -3.35
CA GLU A 298 -8.30 8.94 -3.60
C GLU A 298 -7.93 10.28 -4.24
N HIS A 299 -8.73 10.68 -5.22
CA HIS A 299 -8.88 12.07 -5.62
C HIS A 299 -10.37 12.36 -5.81
N ASN A 300 -10.82 13.54 -5.47
CA ASN A 300 -12.20 14.00 -5.68
C ASN A 300 -12.20 15.33 -6.45
N LEU A 301 -11.36 15.40 -7.51
CA LEU A 301 -11.06 16.67 -8.17
C LEU A 301 -12.20 17.21 -9.03
N MET A 302 -12.96 16.35 -9.71
CA MET A 302 -14.09 16.77 -10.58
C MET A 302 -15.21 17.48 -9.84
N THR A 303 -15.40 17.17 -8.57
CA THR A 303 -16.43 17.78 -7.71
C THR A 303 -15.85 18.85 -6.79
N SER A 304 -14.58 19.20 -6.97
CA SER A 304 -13.84 20.12 -6.12
C SER A 304 -14.12 21.58 -6.52
N SER A 305 -14.10 22.47 -5.53
CA SER A 305 -14.03 23.92 -5.78
C SER A 305 -12.64 24.29 -6.38
N ALA A 306 -12.51 25.52 -6.89
CA ALA A 306 -11.24 26.03 -7.38
C ALA A 306 -10.16 25.97 -6.30
N GLU A 307 -10.52 26.26 -5.05
CA GLU A 307 -9.62 26.21 -3.89
C GLU A 307 -9.15 24.77 -3.60
N GLU A 308 -10.06 23.78 -3.68
CA GLU A 308 -9.71 22.37 -3.47
C GLU A 308 -8.82 21.84 -4.59
N ALA A 309 -9.10 22.19 -5.85
CA ALA A 309 -8.25 21.83 -7.00
C ALA A 309 -6.85 22.45 -6.86
N ALA A 310 -6.77 23.72 -6.47
CA ALA A 310 -5.51 24.40 -6.21
C ALA A 310 -4.71 23.73 -5.07
N ALA A 311 -5.39 23.33 -3.99
CA ALA A 311 -4.77 22.59 -2.88
C ALA A 311 -4.21 21.23 -3.33
N ALA A 312 -4.96 20.50 -4.13
CA ALA A 312 -4.55 19.19 -4.66
C ALA A 312 -3.28 19.29 -5.52
N GLY A 313 -3.08 20.38 -6.25
CA GLY A 313 -1.91 20.59 -7.09
C GLY A 313 -0.57 20.60 -6.32
N PHE A 314 -0.60 20.85 -5.02
CA PHE A 314 0.59 20.69 -4.17
C PHE A 314 0.43 19.65 -3.06
N GLY A 315 -0.58 18.77 -3.20
CA GLY A 315 -0.75 17.56 -2.39
C GLY A 315 -1.50 17.77 -1.08
N GLN A 316 -2.42 18.71 -1.04
CA GLN A 316 -3.32 18.96 0.08
C GLN A 316 -4.78 18.74 -0.33
N GLY A 317 -5.72 18.99 0.56
CA GLY A 317 -7.14 18.81 0.32
C GLY A 317 -7.57 17.35 0.37
N ARG A 318 -8.42 16.91 -0.57
CA ARG A 318 -9.02 15.57 -0.59
C ARG A 318 -8.18 14.50 -1.28
N LEU A 319 -6.96 14.84 -1.67
CA LEU A 319 -6.04 13.91 -2.32
C LEU A 319 -5.35 13.03 -1.28
N LEU A 320 -5.53 11.71 -1.39
CA LEU A 320 -4.95 10.73 -0.46
C LEU A 320 -4.13 9.69 -1.24
N LEU A 321 -2.85 9.57 -0.89
CA LEU A 321 -1.91 8.64 -1.49
C LEU A 321 -1.28 7.71 -0.44
N THR A 322 -1.11 6.45 -0.83
CA THR A 322 -0.28 5.53 -0.05
C THR A 322 1.21 5.80 -0.28
N PRO A 323 2.10 5.37 0.61
CA PRO A 323 3.54 5.43 0.37
C PRO A 323 3.99 4.69 -0.89
N VAL A 324 3.29 3.62 -1.29
CA VAL A 324 3.58 2.91 -2.55
C VAL A 324 3.24 3.78 -3.75
N ASN A 325 2.09 4.49 -3.75
CA ASN A 325 1.76 5.46 -4.81
C ASN A 325 2.83 6.58 -4.91
N ILE A 326 3.32 7.07 -3.76
CA ILE A 326 4.40 8.08 -3.75
C ILE A 326 5.70 7.51 -4.34
N ALA A 327 6.03 6.25 -4.06
CA ALA A 327 7.18 5.58 -4.68
C ALA A 327 6.99 5.44 -6.20
N MET A 328 5.79 5.05 -6.66
CA MET A 328 5.44 4.94 -8.09
C MET A 328 5.59 6.28 -8.84
N ILE A 329 5.28 7.42 -8.20
CA ILE A 329 5.54 8.75 -8.79
C ILE A 329 7.04 8.93 -9.07
N GLY A 330 7.90 8.62 -8.11
CA GLY A 330 9.35 8.72 -8.28
C GLY A 330 9.87 7.78 -9.35
N GLU A 331 9.38 6.56 -9.37
CA GLU A 331 9.74 5.51 -10.34
C GLU A 331 9.33 5.89 -11.76
N ALA A 332 8.09 6.37 -11.97
CA ALA A 332 7.63 6.81 -13.29
C ALA A 332 8.49 7.96 -13.85
N ILE A 333 8.86 8.94 -13.01
CA ILE A 333 9.75 10.03 -13.43
C ILE A 333 11.16 9.51 -13.76
N ALA A 334 11.69 8.56 -12.97
CA ALA A 334 12.97 7.92 -13.23
C ALA A 334 12.98 7.14 -14.57
N ASN A 335 11.84 6.56 -14.95
CA ASN A 335 11.64 5.78 -16.18
C ASN A 335 11.22 6.62 -17.39
N GLY A 336 11.36 7.96 -17.34
CA GLY A 336 10.96 8.82 -18.46
C GLY A 336 9.46 8.83 -18.72
N GLY A 337 8.65 8.69 -17.69
CA GLY A 337 7.19 8.71 -17.72
C GLY A 337 6.53 7.34 -17.78
N GLU A 338 7.25 6.25 -18.00
CA GLU A 338 6.68 4.90 -18.01
C GLU A 338 6.44 4.41 -16.56
N LEU A 339 5.22 3.98 -16.26
CA LEU A 339 4.80 3.50 -14.94
C LEU A 339 4.77 1.98 -14.90
N LYS A 340 5.52 1.37 -13.98
CA LYS A 340 5.53 -0.07 -13.73
C LYS A 340 4.59 -0.44 -12.59
N LYS A 341 4.04 -1.64 -12.65
CA LYS A 341 3.28 -2.22 -11.55
C LYS A 341 4.23 -2.79 -10.51
N PRO A 342 4.20 -2.30 -9.26
CA PRO A 342 5.02 -2.89 -8.21
C PRO A 342 4.62 -4.32 -7.91
N TYR A 343 5.61 -5.22 -7.72
CA TYR A 343 5.37 -6.60 -7.31
C TYR A 343 6.45 -7.11 -6.35
N ILE A 344 6.08 -8.09 -5.53
CA ILE A 344 6.97 -8.63 -4.50
C ILE A 344 7.18 -10.14 -4.62
N ILE A 345 6.31 -10.87 -5.31
CA ILE A 345 6.47 -12.30 -5.53
C ILE A 345 7.31 -12.52 -6.79
N ASP A 346 8.55 -13.00 -6.62
CA ASP A 346 9.42 -13.36 -7.73
C ASP A 346 8.98 -14.70 -8.34
N SER A 347 8.79 -15.72 -7.48
CA SER A 347 8.28 -17.01 -7.92
C SER A 347 7.63 -17.80 -6.78
N ILE A 348 6.77 -18.76 -7.16
CA ILE A 348 6.24 -19.78 -6.26
C ILE A 348 6.56 -21.14 -6.88
N SER A 349 7.25 -22.01 -6.15
CA SER A 349 7.71 -23.30 -6.66
C SER A 349 7.48 -24.42 -5.67
N SER A 350 6.96 -25.57 -6.16
CA SER A 350 7.01 -26.83 -5.44
C SER A 350 8.35 -27.56 -5.74
N SER A 351 8.59 -28.68 -5.10
CA SER A 351 9.73 -29.54 -5.43
C SER A 351 9.72 -30.05 -6.89
N GLU A 352 8.56 -30.02 -7.55
CA GLU A 352 8.38 -30.59 -8.89
C GLU A 352 8.39 -29.54 -10.01
N LYS A 353 7.87 -28.33 -9.75
CA LYS A 353 7.67 -27.30 -10.77
C LYS A 353 7.51 -25.89 -10.21
N THR A 354 7.74 -24.91 -11.06
CA THR A 354 7.33 -23.52 -10.83
C THR A 354 5.83 -23.41 -11.04
N LEU A 355 5.12 -22.89 -10.02
CA LEU A 355 3.67 -22.69 -10.00
C LEU A 355 3.28 -21.26 -10.41
N TYR A 356 4.14 -20.29 -10.14
CA TYR A 356 3.97 -18.89 -10.49
C TYR A 356 5.34 -18.26 -10.75
N GLN A 357 5.39 -17.34 -11.73
CA GLN A 357 6.55 -16.52 -12.01
C GLN A 357 6.13 -15.06 -12.12
N GLY A 358 6.69 -14.21 -11.26
CA GLY A 358 6.54 -12.78 -11.30
C GLY A 358 7.14 -12.20 -12.59
N LYS A 359 6.53 -11.15 -13.08
CA LYS A 359 6.99 -10.47 -14.31
C LYS A 359 6.76 -8.97 -14.22
N THR A 360 7.61 -8.22 -14.90
CA THR A 360 7.42 -6.79 -15.12
C THR A 360 6.14 -6.53 -15.91
N GLU A 361 5.29 -5.66 -15.40
CA GLU A 361 4.06 -5.19 -16.03
C GLU A 361 4.11 -3.67 -16.14
N VAL A 362 3.85 -3.14 -17.35
CA VAL A 362 3.72 -1.71 -17.60
C VAL A 362 2.26 -1.34 -17.43
N LEU A 363 1.96 -0.41 -16.52
CA LEU A 363 0.61 0.11 -16.32
C LEU A 363 0.21 1.14 -17.36
N GLY A 364 1.18 1.93 -17.86
CA GLY A 364 0.94 2.97 -18.84
C GLY A 364 2.06 4.00 -18.90
N THR A 365 1.77 5.10 -19.59
CA THR A 365 2.64 6.27 -19.67
C THR A 365 2.02 7.40 -18.85
N ALA A 366 2.65 7.73 -17.73
CA ALA A 366 2.14 8.71 -16.77
C ALA A 366 2.38 10.17 -17.22
N CYS A 367 3.42 10.42 -18.02
CA CYS A 367 3.73 11.75 -18.58
C CYS A 367 4.69 11.61 -19.77
N SER A 368 4.92 12.71 -20.50
CA SER A 368 5.89 12.72 -21.58
C SER A 368 7.33 12.50 -21.08
N LYS A 369 8.18 11.94 -21.93
CA LYS A 369 9.59 11.74 -21.62
C LYS A 369 10.32 13.06 -21.33
N GLU A 370 9.93 14.08 -22.05
CA GLU A 370 10.47 15.44 -21.93
C GLU A 370 10.10 16.06 -20.59
N SER A 371 8.84 15.95 -20.16
CA SER A 371 8.38 16.46 -18.85
C SER A 371 9.01 15.68 -17.70
N ALA A 372 9.14 14.35 -17.84
CA ALA A 372 9.83 13.51 -16.85
C ALA A 372 11.30 13.96 -16.68
N ALA A 373 12.01 14.18 -17.80
CA ALA A 373 13.40 14.64 -17.78
C ALA A 373 13.54 16.03 -17.14
N TYR A 374 12.64 16.96 -17.48
CA TYR A 374 12.64 18.32 -16.90
C TYR A 374 12.41 18.28 -15.38
N VAL A 375 11.38 17.57 -14.94
CA VAL A 375 11.03 17.42 -13.53
C VAL A 375 12.17 16.71 -12.77
N SER A 376 12.73 15.65 -13.35
CA SER A 376 13.87 14.92 -12.81
C SER A 376 15.08 15.84 -12.56
N ASN A 377 15.41 16.71 -13.53
CA ASN A 377 16.50 17.67 -13.37
C ASN A 377 16.24 18.69 -12.23
N ALA A 378 15.01 19.19 -12.09
CA ALA A 378 14.64 20.05 -10.98
C ALA A 378 14.70 19.31 -9.64
N MET A 379 14.27 18.04 -9.58
CA MET A 379 14.37 17.20 -8.38
C MET A 379 15.83 16.90 -7.99
N LYS A 380 16.76 16.82 -8.96
CA LYS A 380 18.20 16.73 -8.68
C LYS A 380 18.72 17.96 -7.93
N GLN A 381 18.33 19.15 -8.37
CA GLN A 381 18.69 20.40 -7.68
C GLN A 381 18.02 20.48 -6.29
N ALA A 382 16.78 20.03 -6.18
CA ALA A 382 16.09 19.96 -4.90
C ALA A 382 16.82 19.03 -3.91
N ALA A 383 17.27 17.86 -4.35
CA ALA A 383 18.03 16.91 -3.52
C ALA A 383 19.28 17.55 -2.92
N ILE A 384 20.03 18.33 -3.71
CA ILE A 384 21.19 19.07 -3.23
C ILE A 384 20.79 20.08 -2.14
N SER A 385 19.67 20.78 -2.31
CA SER A 385 19.16 21.72 -1.30
C SER A 385 18.74 21.03 0.01
N TYR A 386 18.45 19.73 -0.04
CA TYR A 386 18.15 18.90 1.13
C TYR A 386 19.40 18.35 1.83
N GLY A 387 20.60 18.62 1.28
CA GLY A 387 21.87 18.16 1.82
C GLY A 387 22.34 16.83 1.26
N VAL A 388 21.73 16.35 0.17
CA VAL A 388 22.19 15.14 -0.52
C VAL A 388 23.43 15.47 -1.36
N GLU A 389 24.48 14.66 -1.24
CA GLU A 389 25.71 14.85 -1.99
C GLU A 389 25.51 14.69 -3.51
N LYS A 390 25.89 15.68 -4.29
CA LYS A 390 25.71 15.70 -5.76
C LYS A 390 26.28 14.45 -6.47
N LYS A 391 27.39 13.90 -5.94
CA LYS A 391 28.06 12.73 -6.51
C LYS A 391 27.23 11.44 -6.46
N LEU A 392 26.19 11.40 -5.61
CA LEU A 392 25.31 10.23 -5.49
C LEU A 392 24.27 10.13 -6.62
N GLY A 393 24.12 11.17 -7.45
CA GLY A 393 23.15 11.17 -8.54
C GLY A 393 21.70 11.04 -8.12
N ILE A 394 21.38 11.37 -6.87
CA ILE A 394 20.03 11.21 -6.31
C ILE A 394 19.19 12.44 -6.66
N HIS A 395 17.99 12.18 -7.13
CA HIS A 395 16.91 13.13 -7.38
C HIS A 395 15.89 12.99 -6.26
N ALA A 396 15.32 14.07 -5.72
CA ALA A 396 14.41 13.93 -4.59
C ALA A 396 13.36 15.03 -4.48
N LYS A 397 12.26 14.70 -3.81
CA LYS A 397 11.25 15.64 -3.36
C LYS A 397 10.80 15.30 -1.94
N THR A 398 10.79 16.33 -1.09
CA THR A 398 10.24 16.26 0.26
C THR A 398 8.75 16.52 0.26
N GLY A 399 8.02 15.88 1.16
CA GLY A 399 6.67 16.23 1.54
C GLY A 399 6.59 16.49 3.03
N THR A 400 5.74 17.44 3.41
CA THR A 400 5.35 17.70 4.79
C THR A 400 3.89 18.10 4.73
N ALA A 401 3.00 17.15 5.02
CA ALA A 401 1.58 17.38 5.04
C ALA A 401 1.12 17.49 6.49
N GLN A 402 0.26 18.45 6.79
CA GLN A 402 -0.36 18.56 8.10
C GLN A 402 -1.49 17.53 8.20
N VAL A 403 -1.48 16.77 9.29
CA VAL A 403 -2.51 15.79 9.62
C VAL A 403 -2.84 16.03 11.10
N ASP A 404 -4.00 16.64 11.35
CA ASP A 404 -4.43 17.06 12.68
C ASP A 404 -3.36 17.95 13.38
N SER A 405 -2.86 17.53 14.53
CA SER A 405 -1.84 18.24 15.33
C SER A 405 -0.39 17.86 15.00
N ALA A 406 -0.18 16.96 14.03
CA ALA A 406 1.13 16.44 13.65
C ALA A 406 1.38 16.58 12.13
N TYR A 407 2.51 16.08 11.67
CA TYR A 407 2.85 16.03 10.26
C TYR A 407 2.99 14.59 9.77
N ARG A 408 2.73 14.40 8.47
CA ARG A 408 3.26 13.33 7.66
C ARG A 408 4.50 13.87 6.96
N ALA A 409 5.67 13.37 7.34
CA ALA A 409 6.92 13.63 6.64
C ALA A 409 7.13 12.57 5.57
N SER A 410 7.41 12.97 4.34
CA SER A 410 7.71 12.06 3.23
C SER A 410 8.94 12.53 2.45
N PHE A 411 9.66 11.55 1.90
CA PHE A 411 10.83 11.77 1.07
C PHE A 411 10.82 10.73 -0.04
N VAL A 412 10.50 11.16 -1.25
CA VAL A 412 10.63 10.31 -2.45
C VAL A 412 11.91 10.71 -3.17
N SER A 413 12.70 9.72 -3.52
CA SER A 413 14.00 9.91 -4.16
C SER A 413 14.32 8.77 -5.10
N PHE A 414 15.08 9.05 -6.14
CA PHE A 414 15.48 8.04 -7.11
C PHE A 414 16.85 8.35 -7.74
N ASN A 415 17.44 7.35 -8.33
CA ASN A 415 18.52 7.45 -9.31
C ASN A 415 18.14 6.63 -10.54
N ASP A 416 19.08 6.37 -11.45
CA ASP A 416 18.82 5.63 -12.69
C ASP A 416 18.28 4.20 -12.47
N LYS A 417 18.54 3.57 -11.30
CA LYS A 417 18.21 2.17 -11.04
C LYS A 417 17.11 1.98 -10.02
N TYR A 418 17.05 2.81 -9.01
CA TYR A 418 16.24 2.57 -7.82
C TYR A 418 15.45 3.80 -7.39
N THR A 419 14.27 3.55 -6.85
CA THR A 419 13.45 4.55 -6.16
C THR A 419 13.32 4.18 -4.69
N VAL A 420 13.50 5.16 -3.80
CA VAL A 420 13.36 5.04 -2.35
C VAL A 420 12.33 6.05 -1.88
N CYS A 421 11.24 5.57 -1.29
CA CYS A 421 10.24 6.39 -0.61
C CYS A 421 10.26 6.09 0.88
N ILE A 422 10.40 7.12 1.71
CA ILE A 422 10.33 7.03 3.16
C ILE A 422 9.20 7.92 3.63
N VAL A 423 8.33 7.37 4.47
CA VAL A 423 7.22 8.10 5.09
C VAL A 423 7.25 7.88 6.59
N GLU A 424 7.17 8.98 7.36
CA GLU A 424 7.00 9.00 8.81
C GLU A 424 5.73 9.76 9.12
N ASN A 425 4.75 9.07 9.70
CA ASN A 425 3.48 9.65 10.11
C ASN A 425 3.57 10.14 11.56
N ASN A 426 2.66 11.01 11.98
CA ASN A 426 2.55 11.50 13.34
C ASN A 426 3.87 12.03 13.91
N THR A 427 4.61 12.79 13.11
CA THR A 427 5.92 13.37 13.47
C THR A 427 5.84 14.89 13.60
N GLN A 428 6.79 15.47 14.34
CA GLN A 428 7.00 16.92 14.39
C GLN A 428 8.12 17.37 13.43
N LYS A 429 8.67 16.44 12.62
CA LYS A 429 9.79 16.69 11.71
C LYS A 429 9.30 16.90 10.28
N ALA A 430 9.97 17.78 9.56
CA ALA A 430 9.75 17.96 8.13
C ALA A 430 10.39 16.82 7.30
N GLY A 431 9.86 16.59 6.09
CA GLY A 431 10.36 15.53 5.19
C GLY A 431 11.85 15.58 4.90
N LYS A 432 12.50 16.74 4.96
CA LYS A 432 13.96 16.87 4.82
C LYS A 432 14.75 16.03 5.83
N SER A 433 14.22 15.78 7.01
CA SER A 433 14.88 14.95 8.03
C SER A 433 15.13 13.51 7.59
N LEU A 434 14.40 13.04 6.58
CA LEU A 434 14.49 11.68 6.03
C LEU A 434 15.61 11.52 4.98
N ALA A 435 16.22 12.61 4.53
CA ALA A 435 17.25 12.59 3.48
C ALA A 435 18.46 11.70 3.85
N GLY A 436 18.90 11.75 5.11
CA GLY A 436 20.01 10.93 5.60
C GLY A 436 19.74 9.44 5.53
N SER A 437 18.51 9.02 5.88
CA SER A 437 18.05 7.63 5.78
C SER A 437 18.04 7.16 4.33
N ALA A 438 17.49 7.97 3.41
CA ALA A 438 17.49 7.66 1.98
C ALA A 438 18.93 7.48 1.45
N VAL A 439 19.85 8.39 1.79
CA VAL A 439 21.26 8.30 1.39
C VAL A 439 21.93 6.98 1.86
N ARG A 440 21.65 6.54 3.09
CA ARG A 440 22.20 5.26 3.60
C ARG A 440 21.67 4.09 2.80
N ILE A 441 20.37 4.08 2.48
CA ILE A 441 19.75 3.04 1.65
C ILE A 441 20.37 3.03 0.23
N PHE A 442 20.53 4.20 -0.43
CA PHE A 442 21.17 4.26 -1.76
C PHE A 442 22.63 3.79 -1.76
N ARG A 443 23.38 4.10 -0.71
CA ARG A 443 24.76 3.58 -0.55
C ARG A 443 24.78 2.06 -0.43
N GLU A 444 23.79 1.46 0.24
CA GLU A 444 23.68 0.01 0.33
C GLU A 444 23.23 -0.62 -1.00
N LEU A 445 22.25 0.00 -1.68
CA LEU A 445 21.79 -0.41 -3.02
C LEU A 445 22.93 -0.38 -4.05
N SER A 446 23.84 0.59 -3.96
CA SER A 446 25.00 0.67 -4.87
C SER A 446 25.95 -0.54 -4.79
N LYS A 447 25.88 -1.34 -3.73
CA LYS A 447 26.65 -2.57 -3.57
C LYS A 447 26.01 -3.79 -4.25
N LEU A 448 24.71 -3.72 -4.60
CA LEU A 448 24.02 -4.78 -5.35
C LEU A 448 24.44 -4.81 -6.83
N SER A 449 24.95 -3.69 -7.34
CA SER A 449 25.31 -3.52 -8.76
C SER A 449 26.77 -3.88 -9.05
N LYS A 450 27.49 -4.40 -8.05
CA LYS A 450 28.87 -4.90 -8.16
C LYS A 450 28.87 -6.42 -8.14
#